data_7cd6fb3ff5666bcb9262e725e01f33ef
#
_entry.id   7cd6fb3ff5666bcb9262e725e01f33ef
#
_cell.length_a   1.000
_cell.length_b   1.000
_cell.length_c   1.000
_cell.angle_alpha   90.00
_cell.angle_beta   90.00
_cell.angle_gamma   90.00
#
_symmetry.space_group_name_H-M   'P 1'
#
loop_
_entity.id
_entity.type
_entity.pdbx_description
1 polymer ?
#
loop_
_entity_poly.entity_id
_entity_poly.type
_entity_poly.pdbx_seq_one_letter_code
_entity_poly.pdbx_strand_id
1 'polypeptide(L)'
;DNSAEILEKDVTVYSKNFYVPTPQNAFTLGLDYRSPKFWFVNVNVNYFDKMYLDFNPVRRSEAAVSGVEQGSPLWNDIINQTQLPSQYTVDVFAGYSWMMNRKFKDLKKRTFLVFNLGINNLLNNQEVVSGGFEQLRFDFEEKNVNKFPDKRFFAYGINFFTSVALRF
;
A
#
# COMPACT_ATOMS: atom_id res chain seq x y z
N ASP A 1 -20.50 -35.52 14.62
CA ASP A 1 -19.43 -35.74 13.63
C ASP A 1 -19.40 -34.53 12.70
N ASN A 2 -18.37 -33.65 12.87
CA ASN A 2 -18.22 -32.44 12.09
C ASN A 2 -17.30 -32.70 10.86
N SER A 3 -17.55 -33.79 10.14
CA SER A 3 -16.83 -34.05 8.92
C SER A 3 -17.31 -33.10 7.82
N ALA A 4 -16.41 -32.24 7.34
CA ALA A 4 -16.69 -31.42 6.17
C ALA A 4 -16.73 -32.33 4.91
N GLU A 5 -17.82 -32.24 4.16
CA GLU A 5 -17.98 -32.96 2.90
C GLU A 5 -17.37 -32.12 1.78
N ILE A 6 -16.55 -32.76 0.93
CA ILE A 6 -16.02 -32.12 -0.28
C ILE A 6 -17.10 -32.19 -1.34
N LEU A 7 -17.73 -31.05 -1.64
CA LEU A 7 -18.79 -30.94 -2.64
C LEU A 7 -18.24 -30.93 -4.07
N GLU A 8 -17.00 -30.44 -4.28
CA GLU A 8 -16.36 -30.33 -5.59
C GLU A 8 -14.84 -30.48 -5.43
N LYS A 9 -14.22 -31.31 -6.26
CA LYS A 9 -12.78 -31.61 -6.19
C LYS A 9 -11.96 -30.83 -7.19
N ASP A 10 -12.46 -30.65 -8.41
CA ASP A 10 -11.73 -30.07 -9.52
C ASP A 10 -12.47 -28.84 -10.02
N VAL A 11 -11.91 -27.65 -9.75
CA VAL A 11 -12.46 -26.37 -10.20
C VAL A 11 -11.52 -25.75 -11.21
N THR A 12 -11.99 -25.53 -12.43
CA THR A 12 -11.25 -24.78 -13.45
C THR A 12 -11.43 -23.30 -13.20
N VAL A 13 -10.29 -22.59 -13.10
CA VAL A 13 -10.24 -21.13 -12.92
C VAL A 13 -9.51 -20.51 -14.12
N TYR A 14 -10.18 -19.58 -14.78
CA TYR A 14 -9.62 -18.88 -15.95
C TYR A 14 -8.95 -17.59 -15.51
N SER A 15 -7.70 -17.40 -15.86
CA SER A 15 -6.97 -16.15 -15.61
C SER A 15 -5.98 -15.89 -16.74
N LYS A 16 -5.91 -14.65 -17.18
CA LYS A 16 -4.88 -14.24 -18.14
C LYS A 16 -3.52 -14.08 -17.46
N ASN A 17 -3.52 -13.44 -16.29
CA ASN A 17 -2.35 -13.23 -15.45
C ASN A 17 -2.80 -13.29 -13.99
N PHE A 18 -1.87 -13.66 -13.11
CA PHE A 18 -2.06 -13.59 -11.67
C PHE A 18 -1.01 -12.66 -11.08
N TYR A 19 -1.47 -11.58 -10.47
CA TYR A 19 -0.63 -10.61 -9.80
C TYR A 19 -0.86 -10.65 -8.28
N VAL A 20 0.23 -10.58 -7.53
CA VAL A 20 0.15 -10.42 -6.07
C VAL A 20 -0.33 -9.00 -5.72
N PRO A 21 -1.02 -8.80 -4.58
CA PRO A 21 -1.58 -7.50 -4.18
C PRO A 21 -0.51 -6.50 -3.67
N THR A 22 0.64 -6.47 -4.32
CA THR A 22 1.73 -5.55 -4.03
C THR A 22 2.06 -4.75 -5.29
N PRO A 23 2.62 -3.53 -5.18
CA PRO A 23 3.06 -2.79 -6.35
C PRO A 23 4.07 -3.61 -7.16
N GLN A 24 3.81 -3.80 -8.46
CA GLN A 24 4.80 -4.42 -9.35
C GLN A 24 5.93 -3.45 -9.68
N ASN A 25 5.64 -2.15 -9.63
CA ASN A 25 6.62 -1.08 -9.77
C ASN A 25 6.57 -0.21 -8.52
N ALA A 26 7.71 -0.05 -7.85
CA ALA A 26 7.88 0.84 -6.71
C ALA A 26 9.16 1.65 -6.90
N PHE A 27 9.05 2.97 -6.85
CA PHE A 27 10.17 3.89 -7.01
C PHE A 27 10.21 4.85 -5.82
N THR A 28 11.41 5.12 -5.34
CA THR A 28 11.64 6.15 -4.32
C THR A 28 12.76 7.07 -4.79
N LEU A 29 12.49 8.37 -4.77
CA LEU A 29 13.51 9.40 -4.95
C LEU A 29 13.71 10.12 -3.61
N GLY A 30 14.91 10.03 -3.05
CA GLY A 30 15.28 10.61 -1.77
C GLY A 30 16.24 11.78 -1.91
N LEU A 31 16.03 12.83 -1.11
CA LEU A 31 16.95 13.94 -0.91
C LEU A 31 17.34 13.98 0.57
N ASP A 32 18.63 13.85 0.87
CA ASP A 32 19.19 13.98 2.22
C ASP A 32 20.08 15.23 2.29
N TYR A 33 19.79 16.10 3.24
CA TYR A 33 20.62 17.25 3.55
C TYR A 33 21.05 17.26 5.00
N ARG A 34 22.35 17.39 5.26
CA ARG A 34 22.96 17.47 6.59
C ARG A 34 23.69 18.79 6.78
N SER A 35 23.23 19.57 7.72
CA SER A 35 23.80 20.86 8.06
C SER A 35 24.98 20.72 9.04
N PRO A 36 26.06 21.51 8.87
CA PRO A 36 27.12 21.62 9.89
C PRO A 36 26.61 22.20 11.22
N LYS A 37 25.37 22.75 11.26
CA LYS A 37 24.71 23.28 12.47
C LYS A 37 23.90 22.23 13.23
N PHE A 38 24.20 20.93 13.05
CA PHE A 38 23.61 19.79 13.76
C PHE A 38 22.13 19.57 13.49
N TRP A 39 21.64 19.88 12.31
CA TRP A 39 20.32 19.49 11.84
C TRP A 39 20.39 18.78 10.48
N PHE A 40 19.40 17.97 10.22
CA PHE A 40 19.28 17.32 8.92
C PHE A 40 17.81 17.27 8.49
N VAL A 41 17.60 17.12 7.22
CA VAL A 41 16.29 16.81 6.63
C VAL A 41 16.47 15.78 5.53
N ASN A 42 15.59 14.79 5.52
CA ASN A 42 15.46 13.80 4.47
C ASN A 42 14.04 13.90 3.92
N VAL A 43 13.89 13.94 2.61
CA VAL A 43 12.61 13.97 1.89
C VAL A 43 12.60 12.82 0.91
N ASN A 44 11.58 11.97 0.97
CA ASN A 44 11.39 10.85 0.06
C ASN A 44 10.08 11.03 -0.70
N VAL A 45 10.15 10.93 -2.01
CA VAL A 45 8.99 10.83 -2.90
C VAL A 45 8.87 9.37 -3.32
N ASN A 46 7.77 8.73 -2.95
CA ASN A 46 7.48 7.34 -3.27
C ASN A 46 6.39 7.29 -4.34
N TYR A 47 6.58 6.46 -5.35
CA TYR A 47 5.61 6.20 -6.41
C TYR A 47 5.37 4.70 -6.54
N PHE A 48 4.09 4.32 -6.62
CA PHE A 48 3.65 2.94 -6.72
C PHE A 48 2.74 2.78 -7.94
N ASP A 49 2.98 1.72 -8.70
CA ASP A 49 2.23 1.45 -9.92
C ASP A 49 2.00 -0.06 -10.11
N LYS A 50 1.00 -0.40 -10.93
CA LYS A 50 0.59 -1.78 -11.21
C LYS A 50 0.33 -2.58 -9.94
N MET A 51 -0.50 -1.99 -9.06
CA MET A 51 -1.09 -2.69 -7.93
C MET A 51 -2.39 -3.37 -8.39
N TYR A 52 -2.67 -4.54 -7.83
CA TYR A 52 -3.87 -5.30 -8.15
C TYR A 52 -4.60 -5.68 -6.86
N LEU A 53 -5.92 -5.84 -6.95
CA LEU A 53 -6.70 -6.39 -5.85
C LEU A 53 -6.45 -7.88 -5.71
N ASP A 54 -6.75 -8.41 -4.53
CA ASP A 54 -6.63 -9.83 -4.27
C ASP A 54 -7.57 -10.62 -5.18
N PHE A 55 -7.08 -11.76 -5.65
CA PHE A 55 -7.71 -12.55 -6.71
C PHE A 55 -8.95 -13.28 -6.21
N ASN A 56 -10.08 -13.11 -6.92
CA ASN A 56 -11.30 -13.87 -6.64
C ASN A 56 -11.45 -15.06 -7.62
N PRO A 57 -11.29 -16.32 -7.17
CA PRO A 57 -11.45 -17.49 -8.03
C PRO A 57 -12.91 -17.74 -8.45
N VAL A 58 -13.90 -17.37 -7.62
CA VAL A 58 -15.33 -17.60 -7.90
C VAL A 58 -15.77 -16.85 -9.16
N ARG A 59 -15.36 -15.58 -9.30
CA ARG A 59 -15.62 -14.77 -10.49
C ARG A 59 -15.00 -15.36 -11.77
N ARG A 60 -14.00 -16.23 -11.63
CA ARG A 60 -13.21 -16.79 -12.73
C ARG A 60 -13.45 -18.29 -12.95
N SER A 61 -14.47 -18.82 -12.31
CA SER A 61 -14.86 -20.21 -12.48
C SER A 61 -15.50 -20.47 -13.84
N GLU A 62 -15.54 -21.72 -14.27
CA GLU A 62 -16.20 -22.14 -15.51
C GLU A 62 -17.66 -21.66 -15.54
N ALA A 63 -18.39 -21.75 -14.44
CA ALA A 63 -19.75 -21.25 -14.32
C ALA A 63 -19.86 -19.72 -14.54
N ALA A 64 -18.86 -18.97 -14.11
CA ALA A 64 -18.85 -17.51 -14.29
C ALA A 64 -18.69 -17.12 -15.76
N VAL A 65 -17.91 -17.86 -16.53
CA VAL A 65 -17.65 -17.56 -17.95
C VAL A 65 -18.56 -18.35 -18.90
N SER A 66 -19.39 -19.25 -18.39
CA SER A 66 -20.31 -20.05 -19.20
C SER A 66 -21.23 -19.17 -20.06
N GLY A 67 -21.31 -19.49 -21.37
CA GLY A 67 -22.09 -18.73 -22.34
C GLY A 67 -21.45 -17.41 -22.80
N VAL A 68 -20.24 -17.10 -22.35
CA VAL A 68 -19.49 -15.91 -22.79
C VAL A 68 -18.43 -16.34 -23.81
N GLU A 69 -18.39 -15.65 -24.94
CA GLU A 69 -17.39 -15.93 -25.99
C GLU A 69 -15.98 -15.62 -25.48
N GLN A 70 -15.09 -16.60 -25.57
CA GLN A 70 -13.71 -16.49 -25.12
C GLN A 70 -12.96 -15.39 -25.90
N GLY A 71 -12.34 -14.47 -25.17
CA GLY A 71 -11.61 -13.32 -25.76
C GLY A 71 -12.48 -12.10 -26.07
N SER A 72 -13.81 -12.19 -25.88
CA SER A 72 -14.69 -11.04 -25.96
C SER A 72 -14.37 -9.97 -24.89
N PRO A 73 -14.82 -8.73 -25.04
CA PRO A 73 -14.67 -7.70 -24.01
C PRO A 73 -15.20 -8.17 -22.64
N LEU A 74 -16.41 -8.74 -22.62
CA LEU A 74 -17.03 -9.24 -21.39
C LEU A 74 -16.22 -10.38 -20.76
N TRP A 75 -15.70 -11.31 -21.57
CA TRP A 75 -14.80 -12.35 -21.07
C TRP A 75 -13.60 -11.75 -20.37
N ASN A 76 -12.93 -10.79 -21.04
CA ASN A 76 -11.76 -10.12 -20.46
C ASN A 76 -12.11 -9.37 -19.18
N ASP A 77 -13.25 -8.72 -19.11
CA ASP A 77 -13.72 -8.01 -17.89
C ASP A 77 -13.98 -8.98 -16.73
N ILE A 78 -14.46 -10.18 -17.02
CA ILE A 78 -14.71 -11.22 -16.01
C ILE A 78 -13.39 -11.77 -15.48
N ILE A 79 -12.45 -12.15 -16.36
CA ILE A 79 -11.23 -12.87 -15.95
C ILE A 79 -10.08 -11.98 -15.52
N ASN A 80 -10.03 -10.72 -15.95
CA ASN A 80 -8.96 -9.81 -15.58
C ASN A 80 -9.04 -9.45 -14.09
N GLN A 81 -7.88 -9.38 -13.46
CA GLN A 81 -7.74 -8.90 -12.09
C GLN A 81 -7.86 -7.38 -12.06
N THR A 82 -8.58 -6.85 -11.07
CA THR A 82 -8.80 -5.41 -10.95
C THR A 82 -7.49 -4.70 -10.63
N GLN A 83 -7.03 -3.85 -11.52
CA GLN A 83 -5.87 -2.99 -11.31
C GLN A 83 -6.26 -1.73 -10.56
N LEU A 84 -5.46 -1.36 -9.58
CA LEU A 84 -5.58 -0.11 -8.83
C LEU A 84 -4.86 1.03 -9.56
N PRO A 85 -5.31 2.28 -9.38
CA PRO A 85 -4.60 3.43 -9.93
C PRO A 85 -3.19 3.56 -9.36
N SER A 86 -2.29 4.14 -10.13
CA SER A 86 -0.97 4.53 -9.63
C SER A 86 -1.11 5.61 -8.55
N GLN A 87 -0.19 5.61 -7.59
CA GLN A 87 -0.27 6.49 -6.43
C GLN A 87 1.10 6.91 -5.93
N TYR A 88 1.14 8.00 -5.18
CA TYR A 88 2.39 8.52 -4.64
C TYR A 88 2.20 9.10 -3.24
N THR A 89 3.29 9.10 -2.47
CA THR A 89 3.40 9.76 -1.16
C THR A 89 4.68 10.56 -1.08
N VAL A 90 4.69 11.56 -0.19
CA VAL A 90 5.89 12.31 0.16
C VAL A 90 6.10 12.19 1.66
N ASP A 91 7.27 11.70 2.06
CA ASP A 91 7.63 11.52 3.45
C ASP A 91 8.81 12.43 3.82
N VAL A 92 8.79 12.96 5.03
CA VAL A 92 9.84 13.85 5.54
C VAL A 92 10.34 13.32 6.88
N PHE A 93 11.65 13.26 7.02
CA PHE A 93 12.29 12.99 8.30
C PHE A 93 13.33 14.07 8.60
N ALA A 94 13.20 14.74 9.73
CA ALA A 94 14.10 15.82 10.12
C ALA A 94 14.59 15.61 11.56
N GLY A 95 15.79 16.12 11.84
CA GLY A 95 16.33 16.05 13.18
C GLY A 95 17.20 17.26 13.52
N TYR A 96 17.25 17.57 14.80
CA TYR A 96 18.11 18.62 15.34
C TYR A 96 18.78 18.13 16.63
N SER A 97 20.10 18.31 16.71
CA SER A 97 20.90 17.96 17.90
C SER A 97 21.38 19.23 18.60
N TRP A 98 20.76 19.57 19.70
CA TRP A 98 21.16 20.70 20.51
C TRP A 98 22.28 20.33 21.46
N MET A 99 23.45 20.97 21.30
CA MET A 99 24.59 20.78 22.21
C MET A 99 24.35 21.51 23.54
N MET A 100 24.01 20.77 24.58
CA MET A 100 23.68 21.30 25.89
C MET A 100 24.87 21.96 26.61
N ASN A 101 26.11 21.49 26.36
CA ASN A 101 27.33 22.08 26.93
C ASN A 101 27.55 23.55 26.57
N ARG A 102 26.89 24.07 25.51
CA ARG A 102 26.94 25.51 25.19
C ARG A 102 26.22 26.35 26.23
N LYS A 103 25.20 25.81 26.90
CA LYS A 103 24.39 26.50 27.93
C LYS A 103 24.73 26.02 29.34
N PHE A 104 24.97 24.71 29.51
CA PHE A 104 25.26 24.06 30.78
C PHE A 104 26.74 23.66 30.82
N LYS A 105 27.60 24.54 31.36
CA LYS A 105 29.07 24.36 31.33
C LYS A 105 29.56 23.26 32.29
N ASP A 106 28.75 22.89 33.29
CA ASP A 106 29.08 21.90 34.31
C ASP A 106 28.97 20.46 33.83
N LEU A 107 28.47 20.25 32.60
CA LEU A 107 28.38 18.92 32.01
C LEU A 107 29.77 18.42 31.64
N LYS A 108 30.23 17.37 32.33
CA LYS A 108 31.57 16.78 32.17
C LYS A 108 31.79 16.09 30.79
N LYS A 109 30.69 15.61 30.17
CA LYS A 109 30.71 14.96 28.85
C LYS A 109 29.99 15.81 27.80
N ARG A 110 30.31 15.61 26.53
CA ARG A 110 29.53 16.22 25.42
C ARG A 110 28.12 15.63 25.44
N THR A 111 27.16 16.47 25.78
CA THR A 111 25.77 16.06 25.92
C THR A 111 24.92 16.77 24.87
N PHE A 112 24.11 16.01 24.17
CA PHE A 112 23.18 16.52 23.16
C PHE A 112 21.75 16.14 23.54
N LEU A 113 20.85 17.08 23.37
CA LEU A 113 19.42 16.80 23.31
C LEU A 113 19.03 16.70 21.84
N VAL A 114 18.57 15.53 21.43
CA VAL A 114 18.27 15.20 20.04
C VAL A 114 16.77 15.19 19.86
N PHE A 115 16.29 15.98 18.91
CA PHE A 115 14.89 16.04 18.50
C PHE A 115 14.76 15.43 17.10
N ASN A 116 13.80 14.56 16.91
CA ASN A 116 13.45 14.04 15.58
C ASN A 116 11.96 14.24 15.33
N LEU A 117 11.64 14.48 14.06
CA LEU A 117 10.29 14.60 13.53
C LEU A 117 10.21 13.75 12.26
N GLY A 118 9.30 12.81 12.23
CA GLY A 118 8.91 12.09 11.01
C GLY A 118 7.50 12.47 10.63
N ILE A 119 7.28 12.74 9.35
CA ILE A 119 5.98 13.01 8.75
C ILE A 119 5.85 12.07 7.57
N ASN A 120 4.82 11.24 7.59
CA ASN A 120 4.47 10.39 6.47
C ASN A 120 3.27 10.99 5.73
N ASN A 121 3.27 10.81 4.43
CA ASN A 121 2.23 11.33 3.56
C ASN A 121 1.98 12.83 3.76
N LEU A 122 3.03 13.63 3.65
CA LEU A 122 3.04 15.08 3.87
C LEU A 122 1.95 15.81 3.06
N LEU A 123 1.61 15.29 1.87
CA LEU A 123 0.60 15.87 1.00
C LEU A 123 -0.83 15.50 1.40
N ASN A 124 -0.99 14.72 2.49
CA ASN A 124 -2.29 14.24 2.97
C ASN A 124 -3.13 13.55 1.88
N ASN A 125 -2.50 12.75 1.04
CA ASN A 125 -3.21 11.99 0.02
C ASN A 125 -4.03 10.88 0.69
N GLN A 126 -5.35 11.05 0.78
CA GLN A 126 -6.28 10.10 1.40
C GLN A 126 -6.80 9.04 0.41
N GLU A 127 -6.44 9.15 -0.86
CA GLU A 127 -6.83 8.20 -1.91
C GLU A 127 -5.80 7.07 -2.12
N VAL A 128 -4.76 7.03 -1.31
CA VAL A 128 -3.74 5.97 -1.36
C VAL A 128 -4.37 4.64 -0.95
N VAL A 129 -4.55 3.75 -1.91
CA VAL A 129 -5.08 2.41 -1.65
C VAL A 129 -3.95 1.52 -1.12
N SER A 130 -4.08 1.06 0.12
CA SER A 130 -3.10 0.18 0.77
C SER A 130 -3.35 -1.30 0.50
N GLY A 131 -4.51 -1.64 -0.06
CA GLY A 131 -4.91 -3.01 -0.39
C GLY A 131 -6.40 -3.11 -0.66
N GLY A 132 -6.88 -4.33 -0.79
CA GLY A 132 -8.28 -4.61 -1.02
C GLY A 132 -8.48 -5.99 -1.63
N PHE A 133 -9.72 -6.34 -1.88
CA PHE A 133 -10.06 -7.62 -2.49
C PHE A 133 -11.30 -7.49 -3.38
N GLU A 134 -11.36 -8.31 -4.41
CA GLU A 134 -12.58 -8.54 -5.18
C GLU A 134 -13.54 -9.35 -4.31
N GLN A 135 -14.84 -8.99 -4.30
CA GLN A 135 -15.81 -9.74 -3.52
C GLN A 135 -15.96 -11.18 -4.04
N LEU A 136 -16.14 -12.15 -3.12
CA LEU A 136 -16.39 -13.55 -3.45
C LEU A 136 -17.81 -13.81 -4.00
N ARG A 137 -18.48 -12.76 -4.48
CA ARG A 137 -19.78 -12.82 -5.15
C ARG A 137 -19.65 -12.43 -6.60
N PHE A 138 -20.39 -13.11 -7.46
CA PHE A 138 -20.48 -12.82 -8.87
C PHE A 138 -21.92 -12.95 -9.36
N ASP A 139 -22.30 -12.18 -10.35
CA ASP A 139 -23.61 -12.27 -10.99
C ASP A 139 -23.58 -13.32 -12.09
N PHE A 140 -23.92 -14.55 -11.74
CA PHE A 140 -23.89 -15.68 -12.68
C PHE A 140 -24.99 -15.62 -13.75
N GLU A 141 -26.03 -14.82 -13.56
CA GLU A 141 -27.17 -14.71 -14.50
C GLU A 141 -26.87 -13.66 -15.58
N GLU A 142 -26.69 -12.41 -15.19
CA GLU A 142 -26.49 -11.30 -16.11
C GLU A 142 -25.00 -11.05 -16.45
N LYS A 143 -24.08 -11.73 -15.76
CA LYS A 143 -22.62 -11.56 -15.90
C LYS A 143 -22.16 -10.11 -15.65
N ASN A 144 -22.89 -9.37 -14.81
CA ASN A 144 -22.55 -7.98 -14.50
C ASN A 144 -21.39 -7.92 -13.49
N VAL A 145 -20.21 -7.58 -13.99
CA VAL A 145 -18.96 -7.49 -13.19
C VAL A 145 -19.01 -6.38 -12.13
N ASN A 146 -19.88 -5.39 -12.28
CA ASN A 146 -20.00 -4.24 -11.38
C ASN A 146 -21.10 -4.40 -10.32
N LYS A 147 -21.89 -5.48 -10.35
CA LYS A 147 -22.99 -5.71 -9.40
C LYS A 147 -22.50 -5.82 -7.96
N PHE A 148 -21.30 -6.37 -7.76
CA PHE A 148 -20.67 -6.53 -6.46
C PHE A 148 -19.31 -5.82 -6.48
N PRO A 149 -19.27 -4.51 -6.18
CA PRO A 149 -18.03 -3.72 -6.26
C PRO A 149 -16.96 -4.24 -5.28
N ASP A 150 -15.72 -4.11 -5.67
CA ASP A 150 -14.55 -4.43 -4.86
C ASP A 150 -14.52 -3.67 -3.53
N LYS A 151 -13.75 -4.20 -2.59
CA LYS A 151 -13.46 -3.54 -1.31
C LYS A 151 -12.04 -3.00 -1.35
N ARG A 152 -11.87 -1.75 -0.95
CA ARG A 152 -10.58 -1.07 -0.90
C ARG A 152 -10.27 -0.62 0.51
N PHE A 153 -9.02 -0.77 0.90
CA PHE A 153 -8.47 -0.23 2.12
C PHE A 153 -7.58 0.94 1.77
N PHE A 154 -7.74 2.03 2.51
CA PHE A 154 -6.96 3.23 2.27
C PHE A 154 -5.90 3.37 3.34
N ALA A 155 -4.74 3.90 2.95
CA ALA A 155 -3.71 4.29 3.89
C ALA A 155 -4.17 5.50 4.71
N TYR A 156 -3.53 5.70 5.85
CA TYR A 156 -3.76 6.92 6.62
C TYR A 156 -3.32 8.13 5.80
N GLY A 157 -4.05 9.24 5.96
CA GLY A 157 -3.60 10.55 5.50
C GLY A 157 -2.30 10.97 6.18
N ILE A 158 -2.05 12.26 6.26
CA ILE A 158 -0.86 12.76 6.95
C ILE A 158 -0.81 12.24 8.40
N ASN A 159 0.34 11.69 8.77
CA ASN A 159 0.62 11.28 10.14
C ASN A 159 2.06 11.65 10.50
N PHE A 160 2.32 11.83 11.79
CA PHE A 160 3.63 12.23 12.26
C PHE A 160 4.02 11.53 13.55
N PHE A 161 5.30 11.42 13.78
CA PHE A 161 5.85 11.03 15.06
C PHE A 161 7.00 11.96 15.46
N THR A 162 7.20 12.12 16.75
CA THR A 162 8.32 12.87 17.30
C THR A 162 9.07 12.04 18.33
N SER A 163 10.37 12.25 18.44
CA SER A 163 11.17 11.67 19.50
C SER A 163 12.13 12.70 20.09
N VAL A 164 12.39 12.57 21.38
CA VAL A 164 13.41 13.34 22.11
C VAL A 164 14.33 12.37 22.80
N ALA A 165 15.64 12.51 22.59
CA ALA A 165 16.63 11.63 23.17
C ALA A 165 17.78 12.44 23.79
N LEU A 166 18.30 12.00 24.93
CA LEU A 166 19.51 12.50 25.55
C LEU A 166 20.68 11.60 25.16
N ARG A 167 21.71 12.19 24.58
CA ARG A 167 22.93 11.50 24.17
C ARG A 167 24.16 12.10 24.90
N PHE A 168 24.90 11.27 25.61
CA PHE A 168 26.08 11.66 26.40
C PHE A 168 27.24 10.66 26.25
#